data_ceaca635a694014d87e47a59a422a436
#
_entry.id   ceaca635a694014d87e47a59a422a436
#
_cell.length_a   1.000
_cell.length_b   1.000
_cell.length_c   1.000
_cell.angle_alpha   90.00
_cell.angle_beta   90.00
_cell.angle_gamma   90.00
#
_symmetry.space_group_name_H-M   'P 1'
#
loop_
_entity.id
_entity.type
_entity.pdbx_description
1 polymer ?
#
loop_
_entity_poly.entity_id
_entity_poly.type
_entity_poly.pdbx_seq_one_letter_code
_entity_poly.pdbx_strand_id
1 'polypeptide(L)'
;MKRKTTITATILLVALLGGTDNSHGKAVQLSNKAQIDIVKQLKLSTARQQLPKQIVKLTKQVNRTPYVFSGSSKQGWDCSGLVRYLYKQVGVVLPHSADKQAHKGIRVSQPKRGDIVAFAYKGSTNFYHVAIYLNDGLIIHANQASGTTVIEPLSAYKTSQIRFIRIL
;
A
#
# COMPACT_ATOMS: atom_id res chain seq x y z
N MET A 1 36.38 -1.89 5.41
CA MET A 1 35.70 -1.09 6.45
C MET A 1 34.50 -0.36 5.80
N LYS A 2 33.26 -0.85 6.00
CA LYS A 2 32.05 -0.23 5.47
C LYS A 2 31.46 0.67 6.55
N ARG A 3 31.48 1.98 6.31
CA ARG A 3 30.86 2.97 7.21
C ARG A 3 29.34 2.82 7.16
N LYS A 4 28.73 2.47 8.30
CA LYS A 4 27.29 2.53 8.52
C LYS A 4 26.92 3.99 8.72
N THR A 5 26.27 4.60 7.73
CA THR A 5 25.68 5.93 7.86
C THR A 5 24.36 5.78 8.60
N THR A 6 24.39 6.02 9.88
CA THR A 6 23.19 6.13 10.72
C THR A 6 22.57 7.49 10.41
N ILE A 7 21.47 7.49 9.66
CA ILE A 7 20.67 8.71 9.46
C ILE A 7 19.83 8.86 10.73
N THR A 8 20.36 9.61 11.67
CA THR A 8 19.59 10.13 12.79
C THR A 8 18.66 11.21 12.22
N ALA A 9 17.37 10.91 12.15
CA ALA A 9 16.35 11.91 11.79
C ALA A 9 16.26 12.91 12.95
N THR A 10 17.13 13.89 12.95
CA THR A 10 17.02 15.07 13.79
C THR A 10 15.82 15.83 13.27
N ILE A 11 14.74 15.86 14.05
CA ILE A 11 13.60 16.75 13.81
C ILE A 11 14.13 18.16 14.08
N LEU A 12 14.68 18.76 13.04
CA LEU A 12 15.05 20.16 13.05
C LEU A 12 13.75 20.96 12.86
N LEU A 13 13.15 21.35 13.97
CA LEU A 13 12.13 22.40 14.00
C LEU A 13 12.85 23.69 13.62
N VAL A 14 12.98 23.95 12.33
CA VAL A 14 13.53 25.21 11.84
C VAL A 14 12.48 26.27 12.08
N ALA A 15 12.61 26.98 13.19
CA ALA A 15 12.08 28.32 13.32
C ALA A 15 12.86 29.21 12.35
N LEU A 16 12.31 29.46 11.17
CA LEU A 16 12.79 30.52 10.28
C LEU A 16 12.51 31.88 10.96
N LEU A 17 13.48 32.38 11.66
CA LEU A 17 13.52 33.74 12.09
C LEU A 17 14.64 34.49 11.37
N GLY A 18 14.36 34.98 10.20
CA GLY A 18 15.06 36.09 9.63
C GLY A 18 14.21 37.32 9.85
N GLY A 19 14.66 38.27 10.66
CA GLY A 19 14.00 39.55 10.84
C GLY A 19 14.15 40.08 12.28
N THR A 20 15.10 40.98 12.48
CA THR A 20 15.21 41.80 13.67
C THR A 20 14.05 42.83 13.66
N ASP A 21 12.93 42.45 14.27
CA ASP A 21 11.93 43.39 14.72
C ASP A 21 11.42 42.96 16.10
N ASN A 22 11.59 43.88 17.04
CA ASN A 22 11.35 43.75 18.45
C ASN A 22 9.84 43.93 18.75
N SER A 23 9.02 43.03 18.20
CA SER A 23 7.60 42.90 18.54
C SER A 23 7.33 41.44 18.91
N HIS A 24 7.04 41.26 20.18
CA HIS A 24 6.54 40.07 20.91
C HIS A 24 6.07 38.91 20.01
N GLY A 25 7.00 38.10 19.53
CA GLY A 25 6.68 36.82 18.88
C GLY A 25 6.13 35.84 19.90
N LYS A 26 4.82 35.82 20.10
CA LYS A 26 4.16 34.69 20.80
C LYS A 26 4.43 33.43 20.00
N ALA A 27 5.32 32.56 20.52
CA ALA A 27 5.45 31.22 20.00
C ALA A 27 4.05 30.58 20.04
N VAL A 28 3.50 30.27 18.87
CA VAL A 28 2.20 29.61 18.77
C VAL A 28 2.40 28.18 19.26
N GLN A 29 2.07 27.94 20.52
CA GLN A 29 2.09 26.62 21.11
C GLN A 29 0.85 25.86 20.60
N LEU A 30 1.08 24.93 19.67
CA LEU A 30 0.03 24.06 19.16
C LEU A 30 -0.60 23.27 20.29
N SER A 31 -1.93 23.16 20.30
CA SER A 31 -2.63 22.32 21.25
C SER A 31 -2.19 20.85 21.13
N ASN A 32 -2.25 20.07 22.20
CA ASN A 32 -1.91 18.64 22.19
C ASN A 32 -2.63 17.87 21.06
N LYS A 33 -3.88 18.23 20.78
CA LYS A 33 -4.65 17.64 19.66
C LYS A 33 -4.01 17.96 18.31
N ALA A 34 -3.62 19.21 18.06
CA ALA A 34 -2.97 19.61 16.80
C ALA A 34 -1.61 18.90 16.62
N GLN A 35 -0.84 18.73 17.69
CA GLN A 35 0.43 18.00 17.66
C GLN A 35 0.21 16.50 17.30
N ILE A 36 -0.79 15.87 17.91
CA ILE A 36 -1.17 14.48 17.62
C ILE A 36 -1.60 14.33 16.16
N ASP A 37 -2.41 15.24 15.63
CA ASP A 37 -2.87 15.21 14.24
C ASP A 37 -1.71 15.39 13.25
N ILE A 38 -0.77 16.30 13.54
CA ILE A 38 0.44 16.49 12.72
C ILE A 38 1.29 15.20 12.70
N VAL A 39 1.54 14.60 13.87
CA VAL A 39 2.31 13.34 13.96
C VAL A 39 1.61 12.21 13.20
N LYS A 40 0.29 12.13 13.28
CA LYS A 40 -0.51 11.15 12.53
C LYS A 40 -0.39 11.37 11.02
N GLN A 41 -0.47 12.62 10.55
CA GLN A 41 -0.31 12.96 9.14
C GLN A 41 1.10 12.66 8.63
N LEU A 42 2.14 12.96 9.41
CA LEU A 42 3.52 12.63 9.06
C LEU A 42 3.73 11.12 8.96
N LYS A 43 3.22 10.33 9.91
CA LYS A 43 3.28 8.86 9.85
C LYS A 43 2.58 8.30 8.60
N LEU A 44 1.40 8.83 8.25
CA LEU A 44 0.67 8.45 7.05
C LEU A 44 1.43 8.81 5.77
N SER A 45 2.02 10.00 5.70
CA SER A 45 2.79 10.44 4.53
C SER A 45 4.05 9.58 4.34
N THR A 46 4.76 9.24 5.41
CA THR A 46 5.92 8.35 5.39
C THR A 46 5.53 6.94 4.94
N ALA A 47 4.43 6.41 5.46
CA ALA A 47 3.90 5.10 5.05
C ALA A 47 3.57 5.08 3.54
N ARG A 48 2.92 6.12 3.04
CA ARG A 48 2.62 6.28 1.59
C ARG A 48 3.87 6.24 0.71
N GLN A 49 4.96 6.86 1.15
CA GLN A 49 6.21 6.89 0.38
C GLN A 49 6.96 5.55 0.42
N GLN A 50 6.87 4.83 1.54
CA GLN A 50 7.59 3.57 1.74
C GLN A 50 6.84 2.35 1.21
N LEU A 51 5.50 2.41 1.18
CA LEU A 51 4.64 1.30 0.77
C LEU A 51 5.07 0.62 -0.54
N PRO A 52 5.30 1.37 -1.65
CA PRO A 52 5.67 0.76 -2.92
C PRO A 52 6.98 -0.03 -2.86
N LYS A 53 7.97 0.49 -2.13
CA LYS A 53 9.28 -0.17 -1.98
C LYS A 53 9.18 -1.44 -1.12
N GLN A 54 8.41 -1.38 -0.04
CA GLN A 54 8.21 -2.50 0.86
C GLN A 54 7.40 -3.62 0.21
N ILE A 55 6.32 -3.29 -0.51
CA ILE A 55 5.52 -4.28 -1.24
C ILE A 55 6.40 -5.03 -2.24
N VAL A 56 7.24 -4.36 -3.02
CA VAL A 56 8.14 -5.04 -3.95
C VAL A 56 9.14 -5.96 -3.25
N LYS A 57 9.67 -5.56 -2.12
CA LYS A 57 10.54 -6.43 -1.32
C LYS A 57 9.79 -7.69 -0.85
N LEU A 58 8.55 -7.53 -0.42
CA LEU A 58 7.71 -8.61 0.08
C LEU A 58 7.27 -9.58 -1.02
N THR A 59 7.06 -9.10 -2.26
CA THR A 59 6.64 -9.98 -3.37
C THR A 59 7.61 -11.09 -3.67
N LYS A 60 8.92 -10.86 -3.46
CA LYS A 60 9.94 -11.91 -3.61
C LYS A 60 9.79 -13.04 -2.57
N GLN A 61 9.23 -12.72 -1.40
CA GLN A 61 9.06 -13.69 -0.30
C GLN A 61 7.75 -14.46 -0.38
N VAL A 62 6.77 -13.98 -1.14
CA VAL A 62 5.44 -14.56 -1.23
C VAL A 62 5.20 -15.31 -2.56
N ASN A 63 6.08 -15.14 -3.53
CA ASN A 63 6.01 -15.83 -4.80
C ASN A 63 6.06 -17.36 -4.56
N ARG A 64 5.23 -18.11 -5.30
CA ARG A 64 5.04 -19.57 -5.17
C ARG A 64 4.43 -20.06 -3.85
N THR A 65 3.92 -19.17 -3.00
CA THR A 65 3.11 -19.59 -1.85
C THR A 65 1.82 -20.25 -2.34
N PRO A 66 1.41 -21.41 -1.77
CA PRO A 66 0.22 -22.14 -2.21
C PRO A 66 -1.05 -21.29 -2.18
N TYR A 67 -1.93 -21.51 -3.15
CA TYR A 67 -3.30 -21.01 -3.07
C TYR A 67 -4.10 -21.86 -2.10
N VAL A 68 -4.70 -21.23 -1.12
CA VAL A 68 -5.62 -21.87 -0.16
C VAL A 68 -6.88 -21.03 -0.08
N PHE A 69 -8.02 -21.61 -0.42
CA PHE A 69 -9.31 -20.91 -0.33
C PHE A 69 -9.55 -20.39 1.09
N SER A 70 -9.93 -19.11 1.22
CA SER A 70 -10.05 -18.41 2.50
C SER A 70 -8.77 -18.36 3.35
N GLY A 71 -7.63 -18.73 2.81
CA GLY A 71 -6.34 -18.63 3.48
C GLY A 71 -5.84 -17.19 3.59
N SER A 72 -5.06 -16.89 4.63
CA SER A 72 -4.53 -15.54 4.87
C SER A 72 -3.18 -15.56 5.61
N SER A 73 -2.42 -16.65 5.50
CA SER A 73 -1.15 -16.84 6.19
C SER A 73 -0.05 -17.28 5.20
N LYS A 74 1.20 -17.40 5.69
CA LYS A 74 2.34 -17.87 4.89
C LYS A 74 2.22 -19.33 4.46
N GLN A 75 1.35 -20.12 5.07
CA GLN A 75 1.06 -21.50 4.69
C GLN A 75 0.16 -21.58 3.45
N GLY A 76 -0.55 -20.51 3.14
CA GLY A 76 -1.37 -20.36 1.96
C GLY A 76 -2.41 -19.25 2.12
N TRP A 77 -2.81 -18.67 1.03
CA TRP A 77 -3.82 -17.62 0.93
C TRP A 77 -4.62 -17.70 -0.35
N ASP A 78 -5.80 -17.08 -0.33
CA ASP A 78 -6.52 -16.69 -1.53
C ASP A 78 -6.05 -15.31 -2.04
N CYS A 79 -6.65 -14.80 -3.11
CA CYS A 79 -6.28 -13.52 -3.71
C CYS A 79 -6.39 -12.35 -2.70
N SER A 80 -7.48 -12.27 -1.96
CA SER A 80 -7.72 -11.21 -0.98
C SER A 80 -6.92 -11.42 0.31
N GLY A 81 -6.61 -12.64 0.66
CA GLY A 81 -5.73 -13.01 1.77
C GLY A 81 -4.28 -12.58 1.53
N LEU A 82 -3.75 -12.80 0.32
CA LEU A 82 -2.43 -12.29 -0.09
C LEU A 82 -2.36 -10.78 0.01
N VAL A 83 -3.32 -10.06 -0.58
CA VAL A 83 -3.36 -8.58 -0.54
C VAL A 83 -3.43 -8.09 0.89
N ARG A 84 -4.32 -8.67 1.70
CA ARG A 84 -4.43 -8.38 3.14
C ARG A 84 -3.12 -8.61 3.87
N TYR A 85 -2.44 -9.73 3.60
CA TYR A 85 -1.15 -10.07 4.21
C TYR A 85 -0.10 -9.01 3.87
N LEU A 86 0.09 -8.66 2.61
CA LEU A 86 1.08 -7.69 2.15
C LEU A 86 0.85 -6.31 2.77
N TYR A 87 -0.39 -5.83 2.77
CA TYR A 87 -0.73 -4.54 3.37
C TYR A 87 -0.57 -4.52 4.89
N LYS A 88 -0.85 -5.64 5.57
CA LYS A 88 -0.61 -5.76 7.02
C LYS A 88 0.87 -5.58 7.38
N GLN A 89 1.81 -6.05 6.53
CA GLN A 89 3.25 -5.88 6.78
C GLN A 89 3.68 -4.39 6.76
N VAL A 90 2.88 -3.53 6.18
CA VAL A 90 3.11 -2.07 6.13
C VAL A 90 2.14 -1.29 7.03
N GLY A 91 1.48 -1.97 7.97
CA GLY A 91 0.63 -1.37 8.99
C GLY A 91 -0.80 -1.06 8.54
N VAL A 92 -1.25 -1.58 7.39
CA VAL A 92 -2.59 -1.34 6.86
C VAL A 92 -3.42 -2.61 6.97
N VAL A 93 -4.56 -2.53 7.66
CA VAL A 93 -5.49 -3.66 7.81
C VAL A 93 -6.59 -3.55 6.76
N LEU A 94 -6.65 -4.55 5.87
CA LEU A 94 -7.67 -4.68 4.83
C LEU A 94 -8.65 -5.81 5.16
N PRO A 95 -9.91 -5.72 4.69
CA PRO A 95 -10.87 -6.83 4.81
C PRO A 95 -10.40 -8.04 3.98
N HIS A 96 -10.79 -9.25 4.40
CA HIS A 96 -10.58 -10.48 3.64
C HIS A 96 -11.73 -10.70 2.65
N SER A 97 -11.77 -9.88 1.62
CA SER A 97 -12.78 -9.93 0.54
C SER A 97 -12.30 -9.07 -0.62
N ALA A 98 -12.24 -9.65 -1.81
CA ALA A 98 -11.86 -8.94 -3.03
C ALA A 98 -12.75 -7.74 -3.29
N ASP A 99 -14.05 -7.91 -3.19
CA ASP A 99 -15.03 -6.84 -3.41
C ASP A 99 -14.85 -5.69 -2.40
N LYS A 100 -14.76 -5.99 -1.11
CA LYS A 100 -14.55 -4.96 -0.08
C LYS A 100 -13.20 -4.23 -0.24
N GLN A 101 -12.15 -4.93 -0.69
CA GLN A 101 -10.85 -4.30 -1.00
C GLN A 101 -10.96 -3.37 -2.21
N ALA A 102 -11.73 -3.75 -3.23
CA ALA A 102 -11.98 -2.94 -4.43
C ALA A 102 -12.70 -1.61 -4.14
N HIS A 103 -13.35 -1.49 -2.96
CA HIS A 103 -14.07 -0.30 -2.53
C HIS A 103 -13.40 0.44 -1.34
N LYS A 104 -12.22 -0.01 -0.89
CA LYS A 104 -11.61 0.51 0.36
C LYS A 104 -10.80 1.79 0.18
N GLY A 105 -10.28 2.07 -1.01
CA GLY A 105 -9.38 3.19 -1.28
C GLY A 105 -9.90 4.17 -2.32
N ILE A 106 -8.98 4.88 -2.95
CA ILE A 106 -9.26 5.86 -4.00
C ILE A 106 -9.08 5.18 -5.36
N ARG A 107 -10.09 5.27 -6.23
CA ARG A 107 -9.96 4.84 -7.62
C ARG A 107 -8.98 5.74 -8.36
N VAL A 108 -8.05 5.15 -9.09
CA VAL A 108 -7.05 5.86 -9.92
C VAL A 108 -7.10 5.36 -11.36
N SER A 109 -6.80 6.23 -12.31
CA SER A 109 -6.73 5.87 -13.74
C SER A 109 -5.38 5.26 -14.12
N GLN A 110 -4.30 5.69 -13.45
CA GLN A 110 -2.94 5.22 -13.67
C GLN A 110 -2.43 4.53 -12.40
N PRO A 111 -2.24 3.20 -12.43
CA PRO A 111 -1.75 2.48 -11.27
C PRO A 111 -0.28 2.79 -11.01
N LYS A 112 0.08 2.82 -9.75
CA LYS A 112 1.46 2.84 -9.27
C LYS A 112 1.76 1.54 -8.54
N ARG A 113 3.03 1.23 -8.43
CA ARG A 113 3.52 0.08 -7.68
C ARG A 113 2.88 0.04 -6.29
N GLY A 114 2.34 -1.11 -5.93
CA GLY A 114 1.64 -1.31 -4.66
C GLY A 114 0.14 -1.05 -4.70
N ASP A 115 -0.40 -0.42 -5.75
CA ASP A 115 -1.86 -0.27 -5.88
C ASP A 115 -2.54 -1.64 -6.03
N ILE A 116 -3.77 -1.75 -5.55
CA ILE A 116 -4.59 -2.93 -5.75
C ILE A 116 -5.18 -2.88 -7.16
N VAL A 117 -5.15 -4.02 -7.83
CA VAL A 117 -5.88 -4.27 -9.08
C VAL A 117 -7.06 -5.18 -8.77
N ALA A 118 -8.27 -4.71 -8.98
CA ALA A 118 -9.47 -5.48 -8.77
C ALA A 118 -10.13 -5.83 -10.10
N PHE A 119 -10.63 -7.08 -10.19
CA PHE A 119 -11.20 -7.67 -11.40
C PHE A 119 -12.67 -8.00 -11.18
N ALA A 120 -13.52 -7.58 -12.11
CA ALA A 120 -14.92 -7.93 -12.17
C ALA A 120 -15.27 -8.47 -13.56
N TYR A 121 -16.37 -9.21 -13.67
CA TYR A 121 -16.93 -9.52 -14.99
C TYR A 121 -17.45 -8.23 -15.63
N LYS A 122 -17.38 -8.16 -16.95
CA LYS A 122 -17.83 -6.98 -17.71
C LYS A 122 -19.28 -6.62 -17.33
N GLY A 123 -19.48 -5.38 -16.95
CA GLY A 123 -20.79 -4.88 -16.48
C GLY A 123 -21.14 -5.17 -15.02
N SER A 124 -20.32 -5.92 -14.30
CA SER A 124 -20.51 -6.21 -12.87
C SER A 124 -19.90 -5.12 -11.99
N THR A 125 -20.53 -4.84 -10.87
CA THR A 125 -19.99 -4.01 -9.79
C THR A 125 -19.34 -4.83 -8.68
N ASN A 126 -19.49 -6.18 -8.73
CA ASN A 126 -18.92 -7.09 -7.75
C ASN A 126 -17.57 -7.62 -8.24
N PHE A 127 -16.52 -7.42 -7.43
CA PHE A 127 -15.16 -7.81 -7.76
C PHE A 127 -14.84 -9.18 -7.20
N TYR A 128 -14.57 -10.12 -8.10
CA TYR A 128 -14.31 -11.52 -7.74
C TYR A 128 -12.84 -11.82 -7.44
N HIS A 129 -11.91 -10.95 -7.87
CA HIS A 129 -10.47 -11.18 -7.73
C HIS A 129 -9.71 -9.88 -7.49
N VAL A 130 -8.56 -9.99 -6.81
CA VAL A 130 -7.64 -8.86 -6.57
C VAL A 130 -6.18 -9.29 -6.71
N ALA A 131 -5.35 -8.33 -7.10
CA ALA A 131 -3.90 -8.43 -7.24
C ALA A 131 -3.21 -7.18 -6.72
N ILE A 132 -1.88 -7.20 -6.63
CA ILE A 132 -1.04 -6.01 -6.42
C ILE A 132 -0.35 -5.66 -7.72
N TYR A 133 -0.44 -4.39 -8.13
CA TYR A 133 0.30 -3.87 -9.27
C TYR A 133 1.78 -3.70 -8.90
N LEU A 134 2.67 -4.24 -9.70
CA LEU A 134 4.11 -4.11 -9.49
C LEU A 134 4.69 -2.93 -10.27
N ASN A 135 4.75 -3.00 -11.56
CA ASN A 135 5.10 -1.99 -12.57
C ASN A 135 5.07 -2.64 -13.96
N ASP A 136 5.21 -1.84 -15.00
CA ASP A 136 5.37 -2.31 -16.39
C ASP A 136 4.30 -3.31 -16.81
N GLY A 137 3.07 -3.12 -16.30
CA GLY A 137 1.95 -4.00 -16.60
C GLY A 137 1.98 -5.35 -15.88
N LEU A 138 2.88 -5.56 -14.91
CA LEU A 138 2.95 -6.78 -14.10
C LEU A 138 2.13 -6.67 -12.82
N ILE A 139 1.51 -7.78 -12.45
CA ILE A 139 0.78 -7.96 -11.19
C ILE A 139 1.28 -9.18 -10.45
N ILE A 140 1.13 -9.19 -9.12
CA ILE A 140 1.27 -10.40 -8.30
C ILE A 140 -0.07 -10.73 -7.66
N HIS A 141 -0.46 -11.98 -7.72
CA HIS A 141 -1.70 -12.46 -7.12
C HIS A 141 -1.64 -13.95 -6.76
N ALA A 142 -2.51 -14.39 -5.86
CA ALA A 142 -2.74 -15.80 -5.64
C ALA A 142 -3.69 -16.30 -6.72
N ASN A 143 -3.18 -17.14 -7.62
CA ASN A 143 -3.90 -17.66 -8.78
C ASN A 143 -4.45 -19.06 -8.45
N GLN A 144 -5.79 -19.17 -8.45
CA GLN A 144 -6.46 -20.44 -8.15
C GLN A 144 -6.17 -21.51 -9.21
N ALA A 145 -6.12 -21.13 -10.48
CA ALA A 145 -5.90 -22.08 -11.58
C ALA A 145 -4.50 -22.71 -11.55
N SER A 146 -3.47 -21.93 -11.18
CA SER A 146 -2.11 -22.44 -11.00
C SER A 146 -1.85 -23.02 -9.61
N GLY A 147 -2.78 -22.87 -8.67
CA GLY A 147 -2.66 -23.34 -7.29
C GLY A 147 -1.60 -22.59 -6.46
N THR A 148 -1.12 -21.44 -6.92
CA THR A 148 -0.01 -20.74 -6.27
C THR A 148 -0.03 -19.22 -6.50
N THR A 149 0.84 -18.52 -5.78
CA THR A 149 1.09 -17.09 -6.00
C THR A 149 2.05 -16.91 -7.17
N VAL A 150 1.64 -16.10 -8.16
CA VAL A 150 2.38 -15.87 -9.41
C VAL A 150 2.54 -14.39 -9.71
N ILE A 151 3.55 -14.07 -10.51
CA ILE A 151 3.69 -12.77 -11.17
C ILE A 151 3.41 -12.97 -12.65
N GLU A 152 2.47 -12.22 -13.18
CA GLU A 152 2.10 -12.32 -14.59
C GLU A 152 1.63 -10.97 -15.17
N PRO A 153 1.54 -10.85 -16.50
CA PRO A 153 1.08 -9.61 -17.14
C PRO A 153 -0.40 -9.35 -16.85
N LEU A 154 -0.73 -8.09 -16.51
CA LEU A 154 -2.12 -7.63 -16.38
C LEU A 154 -2.91 -7.86 -17.67
N SER A 155 -2.25 -7.83 -18.82
CA SER A 155 -2.84 -8.06 -20.15
C SER A 155 -3.44 -9.47 -20.30
N ALA A 156 -3.11 -10.43 -19.45
CA ALA A 156 -3.75 -11.75 -19.42
C ALA A 156 -5.26 -11.66 -19.04
N TYR A 157 -5.68 -10.56 -18.43
CA TYR A 157 -7.06 -10.32 -17.95
C TYR A 157 -7.87 -9.37 -18.85
N LYS A 158 -7.66 -9.40 -20.17
CA LYS A 158 -8.29 -8.48 -21.15
C LYS A 158 -9.83 -8.51 -21.16
N THR A 159 -10.44 -9.62 -20.76
CA THR A 159 -11.91 -9.80 -20.73
C THR A 159 -12.53 -9.28 -19.45
N SER A 160 -11.74 -8.95 -18.44
CA SER A 160 -12.22 -8.46 -17.16
C SER A 160 -12.40 -6.93 -17.18
N GLN A 161 -13.39 -6.46 -16.41
CA GLN A 161 -13.43 -5.06 -16.02
C GLN A 161 -12.41 -4.85 -14.89
N ILE A 162 -11.52 -3.89 -15.07
CA ILE A 162 -10.41 -3.64 -14.15
C ILE A 162 -10.63 -2.32 -13.41
N ARG A 163 -10.35 -2.32 -12.11
CA ARG A 163 -10.30 -1.13 -11.27
C ARG A 163 -8.96 -1.07 -10.54
N PHE A 164 -8.30 0.08 -10.59
CA PHE A 164 -7.11 0.34 -9.80
C PHE A 164 -7.48 1.13 -8.56
N ILE A 165 -7.00 0.68 -7.40
CA ILE A 165 -7.32 1.27 -6.09
C ILE A 165 -6.03 1.58 -5.35
N ARG A 166 -5.88 2.83 -4.96
CA ARG A 166 -4.81 3.30 -4.09
C ARG A 166 -5.30 3.39 -2.66
N ILE A 167 -4.63 2.71 -1.76
CA ILE A 167 -5.03 2.65 -0.34
C ILE A 167 -4.43 3.81 0.46
N LEU A 168 -3.23 4.29 0.10
CA LEU A 168 -2.51 5.35 0.82
C LEU A 168 -2.02 6.44 -0.10
#